data_116ff52c30515b99bad17bb79b05409e
#
_entry.id   116ff52c30515b99bad17bb79b05409e
#
_cell.length_a   1.000
_cell.length_b   1.000
_cell.length_c   1.000
_cell.angle_alpha   90.00
_cell.angle_beta   90.00
_cell.angle_gamma   90.00
#
_symmetry.space_group_name_H-M   'P 1'
#
loop_
_entity.id
_entity.type
_entity.pdbx_description
1 polymer ?
#
loop_
_entity_poly.entity_id
_entity_poly.type
_entity_poly.pdbx_seq_one_letter_code
_entity_poly.pdbx_strand_id
1 'polypeptide(L)'
;MAKVIKQQYSFPHPPETVWEYLTKPELMELWLMKNDFQPIVGFDFHFKTNPIPSLNFDGICHCRVLEIVPYKKLSYSWKCGPGAGEITLDTVVEWRLYPTDKGTDLFLEHSGFDKEENLNFYIGMTDGWLKNLEKMAKHLNTAPYGTTNA
;
A
#
# COMPACT_ATOMS: atom_id res chain seq x y z
N MET A 1 19.60 12.94 -4.27
CA MET A 1 18.98 12.03 -5.25
C MET A 1 17.77 11.37 -4.61
N ALA A 2 16.65 11.38 -5.30
CA ALA A 2 15.43 10.77 -4.79
C ALA A 2 15.56 9.24 -4.73
N LYS A 3 15.03 8.65 -3.67
CA LYS A 3 15.01 7.20 -3.50
C LYS A 3 13.60 6.69 -3.80
N VAL A 4 13.54 5.53 -4.44
CA VAL A 4 12.27 4.90 -4.81
C VAL A 4 12.29 3.46 -4.33
N ILE A 5 11.20 3.05 -3.70
CA ILE A 5 11.00 1.64 -3.35
C ILE A 5 10.28 0.99 -4.51
N LYS A 6 10.84 -0.09 -5.04
CA LYS A 6 10.21 -0.88 -6.10
C LYS A 6 10.21 -2.33 -5.69
N GLN A 7 9.03 -2.94 -5.73
CA GLN A 7 8.88 -4.36 -5.40
C GLN A 7 7.87 -4.99 -6.33
N GLN A 8 8.02 -6.29 -6.53
CA GLN A 8 7.15 -7.08 -7.38
C GLN A 8 6.77 -8.35 -6.64
N TYR A 9 5.52 -8.77 -6.81
CA TYR A 9 5.06 -10.02 -6.24
C TYR A 9 4.09 -10.70 -7.21
N SER A 10 4.22 -12.02 -7.36
CA SER A 10 3.34 -12.78 -8.25
C SER A 10 2.32 -13.56 -7.42
N PHE A 11 1.04 -13.42 -7.77
CA PHE A 11 -0.05 -14.09 -7.10
C PHE A 11 -0.73 -15.06 -8.05
N PRO A 12 -1.01 -16.31 -7.62
CA PRO A 12 -1.77 -17.27 -8.43
C PRO A 12 -3.28 -16.99 -8.36
N HIS A 13 -3.66 -15.72 -8.53
CA HIS A 13 -5.04 -15.24 -8.44
C HIS A 13 -5.27 -14.20 -9.52
N PRO A 14 -6.49 -14.10 -10.07
CA PRO A 14 -6.76 -13.13 -11.13
C PRO A 14 -6.67 -11.70 -10.63
N PRO A 15 -6.46 -10.73 -11.54
CA PRO A 15 -6.38 -9.31 -11.14
C PRO A 15 -7.57 -8.82 -10.34
N GLU A 16 -8.75 -9.30 -10.62
CA GLU A 16 -9.97 -8.91 -9.88
C GLU A 16 -9.85 -9.25 -8.39
N THR A 17 -9.29 -10.40 -8.09
CA THR A 17 -9.12 -10.84 -6.69
C THR A 17 -8.03 -10.03 -5.99
N VAL A 18 -6.90 -9.83 -6.65
CA VAL A 18 -5.81 -9.01 -6.09
C VAL A 18 -6.29 -7.57 -5.89
N TRP A 19 -7.05 -7.04 -6.85
CA TRP A 19 -7.60 -5.68 -6.78
C TRP A 19 -8.48 -5.48 -5.55
N GLU A 20 -9.26 -6.48 -5.18
CA GLU A 20 -10.09 -6.39 -3.97
C GLU A 20 -9.23 -6.16 -2.72
N TYR A 21 -8.07 -6.81 -2.63
CA TYR A 21 -7.17 -6.63 -1.49
C TYR A 21 -6.49 -5.27 -1.50
N LEU A 22 -6.49 -4.56 -2.63
CA LEU A 22 -5.95 -3.21 -2.72
C LEU A 22 -7.00 -2.12 -2.51
N THR A 23 -8.29 -2.45 -2.59
CA THR A 23 -9.35 -1.43 -2.66
C THR A 23 -10.49 -1.62 -1.66
N LYS A 24 -10.55 -2.73 -0.96
CA LYS A 24 -11.56 -2.94 0.08
C LYS A 24 -10.94 -2.75 1.46
N PRO A 25 -11.42 -1.79 2.27
CA PRO A 25 -10.82 -1.50 3.58
C PRO A 25 -10.66 -2.72 4.48
N GLU A 26 -11.68 -3.58 4.54
CA GLU A 26 -11.65 -4.78 5.37
C GLU A 26 -10.58 -5.78 4.93
N LEU A 27 -10.26 -5.82 3.64
CA LEU A 27 -9.19 -6.69 3.13
C LEU A 27 -7.82 -6.02 3.25
N MET A 28 -7.75 -4.71 3.04
CA MET A 28 -6.52 -3.95 3.21
C MET A 28 -6.01 -4.03 4.65
N GLU A 29 -6.92 -4.08 5.60
CA GLU A 29 -6.58 -4.19 7.03
C GLU A 29 -5.87 -5.49 7.36
N LEU A 30 -6.13 -6.56 6.61
CA LEU A 30 -5.54 -7.87 6.86
C LEU A 30 -4.03 -7.90 6.60
N TRP A 31 -3.54 -7.09 5.67
CA TRP A 31 -2.14 -7.15 5.28
C TRP A 31 -1.41 -5.82 5.40
N LEU A 32 -2.12 -4.71 5.57
CA LEU A 32 -1.50 -3.39 5.62
C LEU A 32 -1.79 -2.70 6.94
N MET A 33 -2.90 -1.98 7.06
CA MET A 33 -3.27 -1.23 8.27
C MET A 33 -4.77 -0.95 8.26
N LYS A 34 -5.31 -0.59 9.42
CA LYS A 34 -6.66 -0.05 9.49
C LYS A 34 -6.76 1.19 8.63
N ASN A 35 -7.88 1.38 7.95
CA ASN A 35 -8.04 2.47 7.02
C ASN A 35 -9.51 2.78 6.74
N ASP A 36 -9.74 3.94 6.13
CA ASP A 36 -11.06 4.39 5.69
C ASP A 36 -11.09 4.63 4.18
N PHE A 37 -10.33 3.84 3.43
CA PHE A 37 -10.21 3.96 1.98
C PHE A 37 -11.56 3.83 1.27
N GLN A 38 -11.76 4.63 0.22
CA GLN A 38 -12.82 4.44 -0.75
C GLN A 38 -12.25 4.63 -2.16
N PRO A 39 -12.67 3.83 -3.14
CA PRO A 39 -12.10 3.89 -4.49
C PRO A 39 -12.68 5.05 -5.30
N ILE A 40 -12.43 6.26 -4.86
CA ILE A 40 -12.92 7.49 -5.48
C ILE A 40 -11.73 8.43 -5.65
N VAL A 41 -11.44 8.84 -6.88
CA VAL A 41 -10.36 9.79 -7.15
C VAL A 41 -10.64 11.10 -6.40
N GLY A 42 -9.62 11.61 -5.70
CA GLY A 42 -9.73 12.80 -4.88
C GLY A 42 -10.18 12.55 -3.45
N PHE A 43 -10.54 11.33 -3.10
CA PHE A 43 -10.97 11.00 -1.75
C PHE A 43 -9.78 11.00 -0.79
N ASP A 44 -9.93 11.72 0.34
CA ASP A 44 -8.94 11.74 1.41
C ASP A 44 -9.20 10.59 2.38
N PHE A 45 -8.17 9.80 2.65
CA PHE A 45 -8.30 8.66 3.56
C PHE A 45 -7.04 8.54 4.42
N HIS A 46 -7.08 7.62 5.40
CA HIS A 46 -6.01 7.47 6.37
C HIS A 46 -5.68 6.00 6.58
N PHE A 47 -4.40 5.70 6.78
CA PHE A 47 -3.97 4.45 7.39
C PHE A 47 -3.59 4.76 8.83
N LYS A 48 -3.94 3.86 9.75
CA LYS A 48 -3.67 4.05 11.17
C LYS A 48 -2.96 2.85 11.75
N THR A 49 -1.91 3.11 12.48
CA THR A 49 -1.13 2.09 13.18
C THR A 49 -0.56 2.70 14.46
N ASN A 50 0.33 1.98 15.13
CA ASN A 50 0.97 2.49 16.33
C ASN A 50 1.99 3.56 15.99
N PRO A 51 2.13 4.60 16.83
CA PRO A 51 3.17 5.61 16.65
C PRO A 51 4.56 4.98 16.69
N ILE A 52 5.49 5.55 15.91
CA ILE A 52 6.90 5.19 15.94
C ILE A 52 7.70 6.47 16.13
N PRO A 53 7.91 6.90 17.40
CA PRO A 53 8.57 8.18 17.67
C PRO A 53 9.96 8.31 17.06
N SER A 54 10.71 7.21 16.98
CA SER A 54 12.05 7.22 16.38
C SER A 54 12.05 7.59 14.90
N LEU A 55 10.90 7.51 14.24
CA LEU A 55 10.73 7.88 12.83
C LEU A 55 9.96 9.19 12.66
N ASN A 56 9.68 9.92 13.75
CA ASN A 56 8.82 11.09 13.72
C ASN A 56 7.46 10.79 13.11
N PHE A 57 6.89 9.65 13.51
CA PHE A 57 5.67 9.13 12.94
C PHE A 57 4.62 8.94 14.05
N ASP A 58 3.50 9.65 13.93
CA ASP A 58 2.43 9.60 14.92
C ASP A 58 1.47 8.41 14.74
N GLY A 59 1.73 7.55 13.75
CA GLY A 59 0.90 6.39 13.48
C GLY A 59 -0.21 6.63 12.47
N ILE A 60 -0.28 7.81 11.88
CA ILE A 60 -1.32 8.15 10.91
C ILE A 60 -0.67 8.53 9.58
N CYS A 61 -1.07 7.82 8.50
CA CYS A 61 -0.70 8.19 7.14
C CYS A 61 -1.87 8.90 6.50
N HIS A 62 -1.64 10.13 6.05
CA HIS A 62 -2.65 10.94 5.37
C HIS A 62 -2.52 10.75 3.87
N CYS A 63 -3.58 10.27 3.24
CA CYS A 63 -3.53 9.86 1.85
C CYS A 63 -4.65 10.51 1.05
N ARG A 64 -4.44 10.63 -0.26
CA ARG A 64 -5.47 11.04 -1.21
C ARG A 64 -5.38 10.16 -2.43
N VAL A 65 -6.51 9.66 -2.88
CA VAL A 65 -6.56 8.86 -4.10
C VAL A 65 -6.27 9.75 -5.30
N LEU A 66 -5.23 9.40 -6.07
CA LEU A 66 -4.77 10.18 -7.21
C LEU A 66 -5.27 9.62 -8.53
N GLU A 67 -5.21 8.29 -8.70
CA GLU A 67 -5.58 7.67 -9.96
C GLU A 67 -6.13 6.27 -9.72
N ILE A 68 -7.18 5.92 -10.45
CA ILE A 68 -7.76 4.58 -10.45
C ILE A 68 -8.01 4.16 -11.89
N VAL A 69 -7.40 3.05 -12.30
CA VAL A 69 -7.75 2.33 -13.52
C VAL A 69 -8.12 0.93 -13.05
N PRO A 70 -9.41 0.58 -13.02
CA PRO A 70 -9.85 -0.68 -12.40
C PRO A 70 -9.07 -1.88 -12.88
N TYR A 71 -8.59 -2.68 -11.92
CA TYR A 71 -7.82 -3.90 -12.12
C TYR A 71 -6.45 -3.71 -12.75
N LYS A 72 -6.00 -2.47 -12.95
CA LYS A 72 -4.73 -2.18 -13.63
C LYS A 72 -3.82 -1.25 -12.83
N LYS A 73 -4.37 -0.19 -12.24
CA LYS A 73 -3.54 0.83 -11.59
C LYS A 73 -4.28 1.53 -10.47
N LEU A 74 -3.57 1.74 -9.37
CA LEU A 74 -4.06 2.53 -8.24
C LEU A 74 -2.91 3.36 -7.71
N SER A 75 -3.11 4.66 -7.53
CA SER A 75 -2.10 5.49 -6.88
C SER A 75 -2.75 6.41 -5.86
N TYR A 76 -2.00 6.71 -4.80
CA TYR A 76 -2.42 7.65 -3.77
C TYR A 76 -1.21 8.30 -3.13
N SER A 77 -1.42 9.53 -2.62
CA SER A 77 -0.39 10.19 -1.84
C SER A 77 -0.26 9.52 -0.48
N TRP A 78 0.91 9.65 0.13
CA TRP A 78 1.23 9.02 1.41
C TRP A 78 2.06 10.02 2.20
N LYS A 79 1.43 10.67 3.19
CA LYS A 79 2.06 11.73 3.96
C LYS A 79 2.05 11.37 5.43
N CYS A 80 3.17 11.55 6.09
CA CYS A 80 3.34 11.22 7.50
C CYS A 80 4.09 12.32 8.22
N GLY A 81 3.96 12.34 9.55
CA GLY A 81 4.68 13.28 10.38
C GLY A 81 4.55 12.96 11.86
N PRO A 82 5.09 13.84 12.72
CA PRO A 82 5.09 13.62 14.17
C PRO A 82 3.74 13.90 14.82
N GLY A 83 2.79 14.48 14.11
CA GLY A 83 1.50 14.88 14.64
C GLY A 83 1.30 16.38 14.62
N ALA A 84 0.16 16.84 15.16
CA ALA A 84 -0.20 18.25 15.22
C ALA A 84 -0.23 18.95 13.84
N GLY A 85 -0.55 18.17 12.81
CA GLY A 85 -0.65 18.69 11.45
C GLY A 85 0.66 18.87 10.71
N GLU A 86 1.79 18.51 11.34
CA GLU A 86 3.09 18.61 10.70
C GLU A 86 3.33 17.43 9.77
N ILE A 87 3.78 17.70 8.54
CA ILE A 87 4.11 16.67 7.56
C ILE A 87 5.61 16.73 7.27
N THR A 88 6.31 15.64 7.56
CA THR A 88 7.74 15.52 7.31
C THR A 88 8.08 14.53 6.22
N LEU A 89 7.11 13.69 5.84
CA LEU A 89 7.24 12.74 4.74
C LEU A 89 6.08 12.96 3.78
N ASP A 90 6.40 13.21 2.51
CA ASP A 90 5.39 13.46 1.47
C ASP A 90 5.75 12.62 0.24
N THR A 91 5.04 11.52 0.06
CA THR A 91 5.39 10.51 -0.93
C THR A 91 4.17 10.07 -1.72
N VAL A 92 4.39 9.22 -2.73
CA VAL A 92 3.32 8.65 -3.55
C VAL A 92 3.52 7.15 -3.66
N VAL A 93 2.43 6.42 -3.49
CA VAL A 93 2.37 4.97 -3.67
C VAL A 93 1.62 4.68 -4.97
N GLU A 94 2.21 3.83 -5.80
CA GLU A 94 1.58 3.40 -7.05
C GLU A 94 1.59 1.88 -7.14
N TRP A 95 0.43 1.32 -7.45
CA TRP A 95 0.23 -0.11 -7.66
C TRP A 95 -0.13 -0.34 -9.11
N ARG A 96 0.51 -1.35 -9.74
CA ARG A 96 0.18 -1.79 -11.09
C ARG A 96 -0.01 -3.29 -11.11
N LEU A 97 -1.06 -3.73 -11.81
CA LEU A 97 -1.40 -5.13 -11.94
C LEU A 97 -1.30 -5.55 -13.40
N TYR A 98 -0.63 -6.67 -13.64
CA TYR A 98 -0.52 -7.25 -14.97
C TYR A 98 -1.01 -8.69 -14.92
N PRO A 99 -2.01 -9.05 -15.73
CA PRO A 99 -2.47 -10.45 -15.78
C PRO A 99 -1.41 -11.34 -16.40
N THR A 100 -1.28 -12.54 -15.88
CA THR A 100 -0.38 -13.57 -16.40
C THR A 100 -1.15 -14.86 -16.60
N ASP A 101 -0.53 -15.84 -17.23
CA ASP A 101 -1.15 -17.15 -17.42
C ASP A 101 -1.51 -17.81 -16.09
N LYS A 102 -0.77 -17.51 -15.03
CA LYS A 102 -0.95 -18.13 -13.72
C LYS A 102 -1.68 -17.26 -12.71
N GLY A 103 -1.94 -16.00 -13.05
CA GLY A 103 -2.58 -15.08 -12.12
C GLY A 103 -2.24 -13.63 -12.40
N THR A 104 -1.57 -12.99 -11.45
CA THR A 104 -1.29 -11.55 -11.52
C THR A 104 0.11 -11.24 -11.03
N ASP A 105 0.83 -10.41 -11.77
CA ASP A 105 2.03 -9.76 -11.26
C ASP A 105 1.64 -8.38 -10.72
N LEU A 106 1.96 -8.16 -9.46
CA LEU A 106 1.69 -6.89 -8.77
C LEU A 106 3.00 -6.14 -8.60
N PHE A 107 3.01 -4.88 -9.04
CA PHE A 107 4.18 -4.00 -8.90
C PHE A 107 3.84 -2.85 -7.98
N LEU A 108 4.76 -2.57 -7.05
CA LEU A 108 4.71 -1.44 -6.14
C LEU A 108 5.82 -0.46 -6.49
N GLU A 109 5.46 0.82 -6.55
CA GLU A 109 6.43 1.89 -6.58
C GLU A 109 6.03 2.92 -5.53
N HIS A 110 6.93 3.18 -4.57
CA HIS A 110 6.73 4.18 -3.52
C HIS A 110 7.86 5.19 -3.63
N SER A 111 7.53 6.40 -4.07
CA SER A 111 8.50 7.43 -4.44
C SER A 111 8.32 8.70 -3.62
N GLY A 112 9.36 9.55 -3.62
CA GLY A 112 9.32 10.84 -2.92
C GLY A 112 10.16 10.88 -1.66
N PHE A 113 11.02 9.91 -1.43
CA PHE A 113 11.94 9.91 -0.28
C PHE A 113 13.17 10.76 -0.62
N ASP A 114 12.95 12.06 -0.76
CA ASP A 114 13.95 13.00 -1.26
C ASP A 114 14.86 13.56 -0.18
N LYS A 115 14.37 13.59 1.06
CA LYS A 115 15.07 14.23 2.17
C LYS A 115 15.91 13.21 2.94
N GLU A 116 17.10 13.62 3.31
CA GLU A 116 18.00 12.77 4.10
C GLU A 116 17.38 12.41 5.44
N GLU A 117 16.60 13.29 6.05
CA GLU A 117 15.93 13.03 7.31
C GLU A 117 14.95 11.85 7.24
N ASN A 118 14.53 11.46 6.03
CA ASN A 118 13.60 10.35 5.82
C ASN A 118 14.29 9.04 5.45
N LEU A 119 15.62 8.98 5.55
CA LEU A 119 16.38 7.77 5.19
C LEU A 119 15.95 6.56 6.02
N ASN A 120 15.81 6.73 7.33
CA ASN A 120 15.41 5.61 8.19
C ASN A 120 13.99 5.16 7.89
N PHE A 121 13.10 6.09 7.56
CA PHE A 121 11.74 5.76 7.14
C PHE A 121 11.76 4.96 5.84
N TYR A 122 12.58 5.39 4.87
CA TYR A 122 12.75 4.69 3.60
C TYR A 122 13.24 3.25 3.81
N ILE A 123 14.24 3.07 4.66
CA ILE A 123 14.79 1.74 4.95
C ILE A 123 13.72 0.85 5.60
N GLY A 124 13.01 1.38 6.60
CA GLY A 124 11.96 0.65 7.29
C GLY A 124 10.80 0.29 6.36
N MET A 125 10.41 1.21 5.49
CA MET A 125 9.32 0.96 4.54
C MET A 125 9.69 -0.06 3.48
N THR A 126 10.95 -0.08 3.05
CA THR A 126 11.41 -1.09 2.09
C THR A 126 11.19 -2.50 2.63
N ASP A 127 11.60 -2.73 3.87
CA ASP A 127 11.38 -4.01 4.53
C ASP A 127 9.91 -4.24 4.85
N GLY A 128 9.22 -3.22 5.30
CA GLY A 128 7.80 -3.30 5.66
C GLY A 128 6.91 -3.66 4.48
N TRP A 129 7.17 -3.08 3.31
CA TRP A 129 6.39 -3.43 2.12
C TRP A 129 6.56 -4.88 1.73
N LEU A 130 7.79 -5.40 1.79
CA LEU A 130 8.03 -6.81 1.47
C LEU A 130 7.25 -7.72 2.43
N LYS A 131 7.32 -7.43 3.72
CA LYS A 131 6.59 -8.20 4.73
C LYS A 131 5.08 -8.11 4.53
N ASN A 132 4.57 -6.94 4.17
CA ASN A 132 3.15 -6.73 3.92
C ASN A 132 2.69 -7.50 2.68
N LEU A 133 3.49 -7.51 1.62
CA LEU A 133 3.17 -8.29 0.42
C LEU A 133 3.14 -9.79 0.73
N GLU A 134 4.05 -10.26 1.56
CA GLU A 134 4.03 -11.66 2.02
C GLU A 134 2.77 -11.98 2.82
N LYS A 135 2.33 -11.03 3.66
CA LYS A 135 1.05 -11.17 4.37
C LYS A 135 -0.13 -11.22 3.40
N MET A 136 -0.15 -10.35 2.41
CA MET A 136 -1.20 -10.35 1.40
C MET A 136 -1.26 -11.70 0.69
N ALA A 137 -0.11 -12.22 0.30
CA ALA A 137 -0.02 -13.53 -0.35
C ALA A 137 -0.55 -14.63 0.55
N LYS A 138 -0.19 -14.60 1.82
CA LYS A 138 -0.66 -15.59 2.78
C LYS A 138 -2.18 -15.57 2.91
N HIS A 139 -2.78 -14.40 3.03
CA HIS A 139 -4.23 -14.27 3.13
C HIS A 139 -4.92 -14.70 1.83
N LEU A 140 -4.40 -14.27 0.69
CA LEU A 140 -4.95 -14.66 -0.60
C LEU A 140 -4.89 -16.17 -0.82
N ASN A 141 -3.74 -16.77 -0.50
CA ASN A 141 -3.53 -18.19 -0.77
C ASN A 141 -4.27 -19.11 0.20
N THR A 142 -4.62 -18.62 1.38
CA THR A 142 -5.33 -19.40 2.39
C THR A 142 -6.78 -18.99 2.57
N ALA A 143 -7.20 -17.86 1.94
CA ALA A 143 -8.57 -17.40 2.06
C ALA A 143 -9.52 -18.40 1.41
N PRO A 144 -10.71 -18.59 1.97
CA PRO A 144 -11.67 -19.54 1.42
C PRO A 144 -12.42 -18.99 0.21
N TYR A 145 -11.91 -17.94 -0.43
CA TYR A 145 -12.62 -17.37 -1.57
C TYR A 145 -12.84 -18.39 -2.68
N GLY A 146 -11.86 -19.28 -2.86
CA GLY A 146 -11.98 -20.33 -3.84
C GLY A 146 -13.16 -21.24 -3.56
N THR A 147 -13.49 -21.47 -2.30
CA THR A 147 -14.66 -22.23 -1.92
C THR A 147 -15.91 -21.39 -1.92
N THR A 148 -15.79 -20.11 -1.62
CA THR A 148 -16.94 -19.21 -1.63
C THR A 148 -17.39 -18.85 -3.03
N ASN A 149 -16.46 -18.83 -3.95
CA ASN A 149 -16.75 -18.54 -5.34
C ASN A 149 -17.01 -19.80 -6.13
N ALA A 150 -16.81 -20.89 -5.52
CA ALA A 150 -17.03 -22.17 -6.18
C ALA A 150 -18.49 -22.41 -6.36
#